data_2d69a230c67b23a8d4aa9161f6a85f00
#
_entry.id   2d69a230c67b23a8d4aa9161f6a85f00
#
_cell.length_a   1.000
_cell.length_b   1.000
_cell.length_c   1.000
_cell.angle_alpha   90.00
_cell.angle_beta   90.00
_cell.angle_gamma   90.00
#
_symmetry.space_group_name_H-M   'P 1'
#
loop_
_entity.id
_entity.type
_entity.pdbx_description
1 polymer ?
#
loop_
_entity_poly.entity_id
_entity_poly.type
_entity_poly.pdbx_seq_one_letter_code
_entity_poly.pdbx_strand_id
1 'polypeptide(L)'
;MISAFSHKASNDSKSPRMVDGIYQGFVDHGIAVHADMGFEQFCELICAIPDEKMDKHLCSQASFLIQNDAPIVPFIGKIECMAEDWERLMTPLGIDTPAKHINRTQQAHQHYSHFYKDTALVNLVGDRYAEDIRHFNYDFERR
;
A
#
# COMPACT_ATOMS: atom_id res chain seq x y z
N MET A 1 1.35 -2.96 -0.27
CA MET A 1 1.35 -4.38 0.11
C MET A 1 2.15 -4.66 1.39
N ILE A 2 3.47 -4.47 1.44
CA ILE A 2 4.34 -4.80 2.60
C ILE A 2 3.91 -4.10 3.89
N SER A 3 3.64 -2.81 3.85
CA SER A 3 3.18 -2.07 5.03
C SER A 3 1.86 -2.63 5.58
N ALA A 4 0.95 -2.99 4.71
CA ALA A 4 -0.32 -3.61 5.11
C ALA A 4 -0.09 -5.01 5.72
N PHE A 5 0.79 -5.82 5.13
CA PHE A 5 1.19 -7.11 5.68
C PHE A 5 1.77 -6.95 7.08
N SER A 6 2.79 -6.11 7.24
CA SER A 6 3.45 -5.88 8.53
C SER A 6 2.52 -5.35 9.61
N HIS A 7 1.53 -4.53 9.24
CA HIS A 7 0.61 -3.94 10.21
C HIS A 7 -0.65 -4.75 10.47
N LYS A 8 -1.03 -5.65 9.56
CA LYS A 8 -2.36 -6.26 9.56
C LYS A 8 -2.37 -7.79 9.57
N ALA A 9 -1.26 -8.42 9.22
CA ALA A 9 -1.12 -9.88 9.15
C ALA A 9 0.09 -10.42 9.88
N SER A 10 0.97 -9.56 10.43
CA SER A 10 2.15 -9.96 11.21
C SER A 10 1.84 -9.91 12.70
N ASN A 11 2.34 -10.90 13.44
CA ASN A 11 2.23 -10.98 14.91
C ASN A 11 2.87 -9.80 15.65
N ASP A 12 3.72 -9.03 14.98
CA ASP A 12 4.39 -7.85 15.55
C ASP A 12 3.50 -6.60 15.60
N SER A 13 2.29 -6.66 15.05
CA SER A 13 1.40 -5.51 15.01
C SER A 13 0.74 -5.25 16.36
N LYS A 14 0.97 -4.04 16.89
CA LYS A 14 0.33 -3.51 18.10
C LYS A 14 -0.89 -2.62 17.79
N SER A 15 -1.50 -2.79 16.63
CA SER A 15 -2.69 -2.03 16.26
C SER A 15 -3.86 -2.35 17.21
N PRO A 16 -4.59 -1.35 17.74
CA PRO A 16 -5.74 -1.59 18.61
C PRO A 16 -6.92 -2.31 17.90
N ARG A 17 -6.87 -2.46 16.59
CA ARG A 17 -7.85 -3.21 15.79
C ARG A 17 -7.37 -4.64 15.46
N MET A 18 -6.28 -5.08 16.05
CA MET A 18 -5.81 -6.46 15.93
C MET A 18 -6.47 -7.31 17.01
N VAL A 19 -7.12 -8.39 16.59
CA VAL A 19 -7.68 -9.41 17.47
C VAL A 19 -7.01 -10.74 17.14
N ASP A 20 -6.32 -11.30 18.10
CA ASP A 20 -5.55 -12.56 17.93
C ASP A 20 -4.58 -12.51 16.74
N GLY A 21 -3.91 -11.38 16.54
CA GLY A 21 -2.97 -11.18 15.42
C GLY A 21 -3.63 -10.93 14.07
N ILE A 22 -4.96 -10.79 14.00
CA ILE A 22 -5.72 -10.56 12.76
C ILE A 22 -6.34 -9.16 12.79
N TYR A 23 -6.20 -8.43 11.70
CA TYR A 23 -6.83 -7.13 11.57
C TYR A 23 -8.34 -7.27 11.35
N GLN A 24 -9.13 -6.66 12.24
CA GLN A 24 -10.60 -6.78 12.23
C GLN A 24 -11.23 -6.41 10.87
N GLY A 25 -10.65 -5.46 10.16
CA GLY A 25 -11.13 -5.09 8.82
C GLY A 25 -11.09 -6.24 7.80
N PHE A 26 -10.17 -7.20 7.95
CA PHE A 26 -10.18 -8.40 7.09
C PHE A 26 -11.32 -9.33 7.44
N VAL A 27 -11.59 -9.50 8.74
CA VAL A 27 -12.72 -10.30 9.22
C VAL A 27 -14.04 -9.70 8.75
N ASP A 28 -14.20 -8.38 8.85
CA ASP A 28 -15.39 -7.65 8.43
C ASP A 28 -15.67 -7.82 6.92
N HIS A 29 -14.62 -8.00 6.11
CA HIS A 29 -14.71 -8.26 4.66
C HIS A 29 -14.69 -9.75 4.30
N GLY A 30 -14.68 -10.66 5.30
CA GLY A 30 -14.64 -12.10 5.06
C GLY A 30 -13.31 -12.60 4.47
N ILE A 31 -12.22 -11.86 4.67
CA ILE A 31 -10.88 -12.18 4.17
C ILE A 31 -10.20 -13.09 5.19
N ALA A 32 -9.88 -14.32 4.78
CA ALA A 32 -9.32 -15.37 5.64
C ALA A 32 -7.78 -15.19 5.84
N VAL A 33 -7.38 -14.16 6.57
CA VAL A 33 -5.98 -13.94 6.96
C VAL A 33 -5.68 -14.69 8.27
N HIS A 34 -4.52 -15.33 8.34
CA HIS A 34 -4.04 -16.04 9.53
C HIS A 34 -2.84 -15.28 10.13
N ALA A 35 -2.71 -15.33 11.46
CA ALA A 35 -1.62 -14.65 12.18
C ALA A 35 -0.21 -15.10 11.75
N ASP A 36 -0.06 -16.37 11.33
CA ASP A 36 1.21 -16.95 10.88
C ASP A 36 1.36 -16.97 9.35
N MET A 37 0.50 -16.27 8.62
CA MET A 37 0.55 -16.20 7.16
C MET A 37 1.84 -15.52 6.68
N GLY A 38 2.57 -16.16 5.78
CA GLY A 38 3.73 -15.57 5.12
C GLY A 38 3.33 -14.49 4.11
N PHE A 39 4.29 -13.63 3.76
CA PHE A 39 4.06 -12.52 2.82
C PHE A 39 3.55 -12.99 1.45
N GLU A 40 4.09 -14.08 0.92
CA GLU A 40 3.67 -14.67 -0.36
C GLU A 40 2.20 -15.10 -0.34
N GLN A 41 1.81 -15.91 0.66
CA GLN A 41 0.43 -16.33 0.85
C GLN A 41 -0.53 -15.15 1.04
N PHE A 42 -0.07 -14.12 1.75
CA PHE A 42 -0.83 -12.88 1.89
C PHE A 42 -1.04 -12.19 0.55
N CYS A 43 0.00 -12.09 -0.30
CA CYS A 43 -0.12 -11.51 -1.63
C CYS A 43 -1.07 -12.32 -2.52
N GLU A 44 -0.96 -13.65 -2.54
CA GLU A 44 -1.87 -14.54 -3.29
C GLU A 44 -3.32 -14.32 -2.89
N LEU A 45 -3.60 -14.29 -1.59
CA LEU A 45 -4.94 -14.05 -1.06
C LEU A 45 -5.47 -12.67 -1.48
N ILE A 46 -4.68 -11.62 -1.26
CA ILE A 46 -5.11 -10.24 -1.54
C ILE A 46 -5.29 -10.01 -3.05
N CYS A 47 -4.39 -10.54 -3.89
CA CYS A 47 -4.49 -10.36 -5.34
C CYS A 47 -5.70 -11.07 -5.95
N ALA A 48 -6.25 -12.08 -5.29
CA ALA A 48 -7.47 -12.77 -5.74
C ALA A 48 -8.77 -12.00 -5.44
N ILE A 49 -8.71 -10.93 -4.65
CA ILE A 49 -9.91 -10.19 -4.20
C ILE A 49 -10.06 -8.91 -5.02
N PRO A 50 -11.20 -8.69 -5.68
CA PRO A 50 -11.45 -7.45 -6.43
C PRO A 50 -11.64 -6.25 -5.49
N ASP A 51 -11.40 -5.02 -6.01
CA ASP A 51 -11.44 -3.78 -5.22
C ASP A 51 -12.77 -3.55 -4.49
N GLU A 52 -13.90 -3.94 -5.09
CA GLU A 52 -15.24 -3.77 -4.50
C GLU A 52 -15.44 -4.58 -3.20
N LYS A 53 -14.62 -5.62 -3.00
CA LYS A 53 -14.66 -6.51 -1.83
C LYS A 53 -13.43 -6.38 -0.95
N MET A 54 -12.57 -5.42 -1.26
CA MET A 54 -11.29 -5.26 -0.61
C MET A 54 -11.34 -4.20 0.50
N ASP A 55 -10.57 -4.42 1.58
CA ASP A 55 -10.26 -3.35 2.54
C ASP A 55 -9.55 -2.20 1.80
N LYS A 56 -10.04 -0.97 2.00
CA LYS A 56 -9.58 0.24 1.32
C LYS A 56 -8.07 0.51 1.38
N HIS A 57 -7.37 -0.09 2.34
CA HIS A 57 -5.91 0.03 2.45
C HIS A 57 -5.16 -0.85 1.44
N LEU A 58 -5.87 -1.74 0.76
CA LEU A 58 -5.34 -2.69 -0.21
C LEU A 58 -6.02 -2.57 -1.58
N CYS A 59 -7.00 -1.68 -1.72
CA CYS A 59 -7.54 -1.32 -3.01
C CYS A 59 -6.47 -0.64 -3.87
N SER A 60 -6.60 -0.76 -5.18
CA SER A 60 -5.86 0.06 -6.14
C SER A 60 -6.09 1.55 -5.84
N GLN A 61 -5.03 2.35 -5.83
CA GLN A 61 -5.14 3.80 -5.65
C GLN A 61 -5.83 4.45 -6.86
N ALA A 62 -5.64 3.88 -8.04
CA ALA A 62 -6.31 4.30 -9.26
C ALA A 62 -7.84 4.24 -9.12
N SER A 63 -8.38 3.25 -8.38
CA SER A 63 -9.83 3.15 -8.14
C SER A 63 -10.42 4.36 -7.42
N PHE A 64 -9.62 5.12 -6.67
CA PHE A 64 -10.04 6.32 -5.95
C PHE A 64 -9.70 7.63 -6.67
N LEU A 65 -8.67 7.63 -7.50
CA LEU A 65 -8.06 8.85 -8.03
C LEU A 65 -8.23 9.03 -9.54
N ILE A 66 -8.63 7.97 -10.26
CA ILE A 66 -8.76 7.98 -11.72
C ILE A 66 -10.20 7.74 -12.11
N GLN A 67 -10.73 8.57 -13.00
CA GLN A 67 -12.04 8.41 -13.63
C GLN A 67 -11.94 8.72 -15.12
N ASN A 68 -12.51 7.87 -15.97
CA ASN A 68 -12.42 8.02 -17.42
C ASN A 68 -10.96 8.20 -17.93
N ASP A 69 -10.05 7.41 -17.38
CA ASP A 69 -8.62 7.41 -17.71
C ASP A 69 -7.88 8.71 -17.34
N ALA A 70 -8.46 9.56 -16.51
CA ALA A 70 -7.88 10.83 -16.08
C ALA A 70 -7.97 11.03 -14.55
N PRO A 71 -6.98 11.71 -13.94
CA PRO A 71 -7.03 12.08 -12.53
C PRO A 71 -8.25 12.97 -12.23
N ILE A 72 -8.94 12.66 -11.12
CA ILE A 72 -10.08 13.48 -10.64
C ILE A 72 -9.63 14.66 -9.76
N VAL A 73 -8.35 14.76 -9.48
CA VAL A 73 -7.74 15.83 -8.69
C VAL A 73 -6.57 16.45 -9.47
N PRO A 74 -6.30 17.76 -9.29
CA PRO A 74 -5.27 18.47 -10.06
C PRO A 74 -3.84 18.09 -9.67
N PHE A 75 -3.65 17.44 -8.51
CA PHE A 75 -2.34 17.08 -8.01
C PHE A 75 -2.40 15.75 -7.24
N ILE A 76 -1.47 14.85 -7.56
CA ILE A 76 -1.26 13.59 -6.86
C ILE A 76 0.22 13.53 -6.48
N GLY A 77 0.52 13.60 -5.18
CA GLY A 77 1.87 13.44 -4.65
C GLY A 77 2.24 11.98 -4.43
N LYS A 78 3.52 11.67 -4.47
CA LYS A 78 4.07 10.35 -4.14
C LYS A 78 4.69 10.35 -2.74
N ILE A 79 4.47 9.28 -2.00
CA ILE A 79 5.03 9.17 -0.65
C ILE A 79 6.56 9.14 -0.66
N GLU A 80 7.15 8.63 -1.72
CA GLU A 80 8.59 8.58 -1.96
C GLU A 80 9.19 9.98 -2.17
N CYS A 81 8.39 10.91 -2.67
CA CYS A 81 8.75 12.32 -2.91
C CYS A 81 8.04 13.28 -1.95
N MET A 82 7.59 12.78 -0.78
CA MET A 82 6.70 13.52 0.13
C MET A 82 7.19 14.93 0.47
N ALA A 83 8.47 15.13 0.72
CA ALA A 83 9.00 16.42 1.11
C ALA A 83 8.89 17.45 -0.04
N GLU A 84 9.29 17.03 -1.24
CA GLU A 84 9.28 17.86 -2.46
C GLU A 84 7.85 18.15 -2.93
N ASP A 85 7.00 17.12 -2.93
CA ASP A 85 5.61 17.24 -3.33
C ASP A 85 4.81 18.10 -2.32
N TRP A 86 5.13 17.99 -1.02
CA TRP A 86 4.55 18.82 0.01
C TRP A 86 4.93 20.29 -0.17
N GLU A 87 6.20 20.60 -0.38
CA GLU A 87 6.68 21.97 -0.64
C GLU A 87 6.02 22.55 -1.89
N ARG A 88 5.98 21.77 -2.98
CA ARG A 88 5.33 22.15 -4.24
C ARG A 88 3.85 22.48 -4.07
N LEU A 89 3.14 21.78 -3.19
CA LEU A 89 1.73 22.01 -2.91
C LEU A 89 1.52 23.19 -1.97
N MET A 90 2.36 23.35 -0.94
CA MET A 90 2.16 24.34 0.13
C MET A 90 2.67 25.73 -0.20
N THR A 91 3.75 25.83 -0.97
CA THR A 91 4.35 27.12 -1.34
C THR A 91 3.38 28.06 -2.03
N PRO A 92 2.59 27.65 -3.05
CA PRO A 92 1.61 28.55 -3.68
C PRO A 92 0.48 28.98 -2.75
N LEU A 93 0.24 28.24 -1.65
CA LEU A 93 -0.76 28.55 -0.64
C LEU A 93 -0.23 29.46 0.49
N GLY A 94 1.05 29.83 0.44
CA GLY A 94 1.70 30.60 1.48
C GLY A 94 1.84 29.87 2.82
N ILE A 95 1.82 28.53 2.81
CA ILE A 95 1.91 27.68 4.00
C ILE A 95 3.36 27.21 4.17
N ASP A 96 4.03 27.73 5.17
CA ASP A 96 5.40 27.36 5.56
C ASP A 96 5.37 26.35 6.72
N THR A 97 4.87 25.16 6.46
CA THR A 97 4.83 24.09 7.45
C THR A 97 5.43 22.83 6.83
N PRO A 98 6.51 22.28 7.39
CA PRO A 98 7.14 21.07 6.84
C PRO A 98 6.22 19.84 6.96
N ALA A 99 6.34 18.92 6.03
CA ALA A 99 5.66 17.63 6.08
C ALA A 99 6.06 16.88 7.35
N LYS A 100 5.06 16.46 8.14
CA LYS A 100 5.32 15.66 9.35
C LYS A 100 5.49 14.19 8.96
N HIS A 101 6.60 13.60 9.39
CA HIS A 101 6.83 12.17 9.25
C HIS A 101 6.08 11.42 10.35
N ILE A 102 4.91 10.87 10.02
CA ILE A 102 4.06 10.11 10.93
C ILE A 102 4.09 8.63 10.50
N ASN A 103 4.00 7.70 11.43
CA ASN A 103 3.90 6.25 11.18
C ASN A 103 5.15 5.61 10.52
N ARG A 104 6.36 5.94 10.99
CA ARG A 104 7.55 5.18 10.62
C ARG A 104 7.43 3.74 11.11
N THR A 105 7.41 2.77 10.19
CA THR A 105 7.57 1.36 10.53
C THR A 105 9.02 1.06 10.89
N GLN A 106 9.25 0.26 11.93
CA GLN A 106 10.62 -0.15 12.33
C GLN A 106 11.32 -0.99 11.24
N GLN A 107 10.58 -1.57 10.31
CA GLN A 107 11.11 -2.36 9.18
C GLN A 107 11.64 -1.51 8.01
N ALA A 108 11.74 -0.19 8.15
CA ALA A 108 12.23 0.74 7.12
C ALA A 108 13.70 0.51 6.69
N HIS A 109 14.39 -0.51 7.23
CA HIS A 109 15.79 -0.82 6.89
C HIS A 109 15.96 -1.87 5.78
N GLN A 110 14.91 -2.62 5.43
CA GLN A 110 14.97 -3.57 4.32
C GLN A 110 14.28 -3.00 3.09
N HIS A 111 15.01 -3.03 1.97
CA HIS A 111 14.41 -2.66 0.69
C HIS A 111 13.25 -3.61 0.36
N TYR A 112 12.17 -3.08 -0.20
CA TYR A 112 10.95 -3.85 -0.45
C TYR A 112 11.17 -5.10 -1.34
N SER A 113 12.17 -5.07 -2.23
CA SER A 113 12.50 -6.21 -3.11
C SER A 113 12.85 -7.49 -2.37
N HIS A 114 13.31 -7.40 -1.11
CA HIS A 114 13.63 -8.58 -0.30
C HIS A 114 12.40 -9.43 0.07
N PHE A 115 11.21 -8.84 0.02
CA PHE A 115 9.96 -9.56 0.27
C PHE A 115 9.47 -10.33 -0.97
N TYR A 116 9.89 -9.90 -2.16
CA TYR A 116 9.50 -10.51 -3.43
C TYR A 116 10.57 -11.50 -3.87
N LYS A 117 10.44 -12.76 -3.42
CA LYS A 117 11.46 -13.80 -3.60
C LYS A 117 11.65 -14.23 -5.06
N ASP A 118 10.60 -14.18 -5.85
CA ASP A 118 10.62 -14.58 -7.24
C ASP A 118 9.87 -13.63 -8.17
N THR A 119 10.03 -13.86 -9.47
CA THR A 119 9.39 -13.07 -10.52
C THR A 119 7.87 -13.33 -10.60
N ALA A 120 7.41 -14.52 -10.21
CA ALA A 120 5.99 -14.86 -10.25
C ALA A 120 5.20 -13.99 -9.25
N LEU A 121 5.73 -13.80 -8.04
CA LEU A 121 5.13 -12.94 -7.05
C LEU A 121 5.14 -11.45 -7.48
N VAL A 122 6.23 -11.00 -8.12
CA VAL A 122 6.29 -9.65 -8.69
C VAL A 122 5.21 -9.45 -9.75
N ASN A 123 5.07 -10.40 -10.66
CA ASN A 123 4.06 -10.34 -11.72
C ASN A 123 2.64 -10.38 -11.14
N LEU A 124 2.36 -11.29 -10.20
CA LEU A 124 1.06 -11.39 -9.54
C LEU A 124 0.61 -10.05 -8.92
N VAL A 125 1.51 -9.41 -8.17
CA VAL A 125 1.22 -8.11 -7.55
C VAL A 125 1.19 -7.00 -8.61
N GLY A 126 2.06 -7.06 -9.62
CA GLY A 126 2.05 -6.14 -10.75
C GLY A 126 0.74 -6.16 -11.52
N ASP A 127 0.23 -7.34 -11.85
CA ASP A 127 -1.06 -7.51 -12.53
C ASP A 127 -2.22 -6.97 -11.69
N ARG A 128 -2.21 -7.25 -10.38
CA ARG A 128 -3.23 -6.76 -9.44
C ARG A 128 -3.29 -5.23 -9.37
N TYR A 129 -2.15 -4.56 -9.44
CA TYR A 129 -2.02 -3.11 -9.35
C TYR A 129 -1.59 -2.46 -10.68
N ALA A 130 -1.93 -3.09 -11.82
CA ALA A 130 -1.53 -2.62 -13.14
C ALA A 130 -1.98 -1.18 -13.43
N GLU A 131 -3.18 -0.80 -12.98
CA GLU A 131 -3.69 0.56 -13.15
C GLU A 131 -2.90 1.58 -12.30
N ASP A 132 -2.49 1.23 -11.09
CA ASP A 132 -1.62 2.08 -10.27
C ASP A 132 -0.25 2.27 -10.94
N ILE A 133 0.33 1.19 -11.45
CA ILE A 133 1.61 1.21 -12.17
C ILE A 133 1.50 2.13 -13.39
N ARG A 134 0.45 1.96 -14.20
CA ARG A 134 0.23 2.73 -15.42
C ARG A 134 0.00 4.22 -15.14
N HIS A 135 -0.90 4.56 -14.21
CA HIS A 135 -1.28 5.95 -13.97
C HIS A 135 -0.27 6.73 -13.14
N PHE A 136 0.41 6.06 -12.21
CA PHE A 136 1.34 6.73 -11.30
C PHE A 136 2.80 6.47 -11.63
N ASN A 137 3.08 5.80 -12.76
CA ASN A 137 4.43 5.55 -13.26
C ASN A 137 5.33 4.89 -12.19
N TYR A 138 4.85 3.77 -11.64
CA TYR A 138 5.65 2.93 -10.76
C TYR A 138 6.46 1.91 -11.55
N ASP A 139 7.59 1.51 -11.01
CA ASP A 139 8.42 0.43 -11.53
C ASP A 139 8.92 -0.44 -10.36
N PHE A 140 9.27 -1.71 -10.66
CA PHE A 140 9.80 -2.63 -9.67
C PHE A 140 11.32 -2.65 -9.74
N GLU A 141 11.97 -1.96 -8.80
CA GLU A 141 13.42 -1.95 -8.67
C GLU A 141 13.91 -3.16 -7.86
N ARG A 142 14.75 -4.00 -8.45
CA ARG A 142 15.51 -5.04 -7.73
C ARG A 142 16.84 -4.42 -7.26
N ARG A 143 17.06 -4.46 -5.96
CA ARG A 143 18.34 -4.09 -5.34
C ARG A 143 18.91 -5.27 -4.58
#